data_e4ec7ef431aae011d53d9ff72263cfea
#
_entry.id   e4ec7ef431aae011d53d9ff72263cfea
#
_cell.length_a   1.000
_cell.length_b   1.000
_cell.length_c   1.000
_cell.angle_alpha   90.00
_cell.angle_beta   90.00
_cell.angle_gamma   90.00
#
_symmetry.space_group_name_H-M   'P 1'
#
loop_
_entity.id
_entity.type
_entity.pdbx_description
1 polymer ?
#
loop_
_entity_poly.entity_id
_entity_poly.type
_entity_poly.pdbx_seq_one_letter_code
_entity_poly.pdbx_strand_id
1 'polypeptide(L)'
;MCYRSSSIPFILLALSLLAVSCGSRSGHTGQMPPMEIEIAVAEFDLLYTRRSFISQINSDNEVVVEPRVSGFLVARHYKKGMPVRKGQLIFEIDDSEYYTALLSAQAALESSRALALEAKNNFDRAVPLAKINAISGTQLDQYTAQYAASEADVKSARQALRNAQLNLGSTKIYAQTDG
;
A
#
# COMPACT_ATOMS: atom_id res chain seq x y z
N MET A 1 -4.58 -117.36 73.52
CA MET A 1 -5.33 -117.44 72.28
C MET A 1 -4.70 -116.49 71.28
N CYS A 2 -4.24 -116.99 70.19
CA CYS A 2 -3.52 -116.41 69.07
C CYS A 2 -4.21 -115.26 68.44
N TYR A 3 -3.47 -114.17 68.05
CA TYR A 3 -3.67 -113.48 66.84
C TYR A 3 -2.34 -113.16 66.16
N ARG A 4 -2.12 -113.82 65.11
CA ARG A 4 -0.86 -113.78 64.31
C ARG A 4 -0.94 -112.63 63.31
N SER A 5 -0.02 -111.78 63.48
CA SER A 5 0.17 -110.65 62.64
C SER A 5 0.50 -111.01 61.21
N SER A 6 -0.30 -110.58 60.23
CA SER A 6 -0.10 -110.67 58.81
C SER A 6 0.04 -109.28 58.19
N SER A 7 0.97 -108.52 58.73
CA SER A 7 1.21 -107.13 58.25
C SER A 7 2.53 -107.00 57.47
N ILE A 8 3.32 -108.05 57.25
CA ILE A 8 4.62 -108.02 56.57
C ILE A 8 4.49 -107.78 55.05
N PRO A 9 3.49 -108.42 54.35
CA PRO A 9 3.40 -108.19 52.92
C PRO A 9 2.95 -106.82 52.51
N PHE A 10 2.19 -106.09 53.40
CA PHE A 10 1.75 -104.72 53.07
C PHE A 10 2.87 -103.70 53.22
N ILE A 11 3.85 -103.90 54.13
CA ILE A 11 4.99 -103.05 54.29
C ILE A 11 5.98 -103.21 53.12
N LEU A 12 6.14 -104.42 52.60
CA LEU A 12 6.96 -104.70 51.43
C LEU A 12 6.35 -104.10 50.15
N LEU A 13 5.03 -104.14 50.03
CA LEU A 13 4.33 -103.52 48.91
C LEU A 13 4.42 -101.99 48.94
N ALA A 14 4.33 -101.37 50.10
CA ALA A 14 4.49 -99.95 50.32
C ALA A 14 5.92 -99.50 50.06
N LEU A 15 6.93 -100.35 50.38
CA LEU A 15 8.35 -100.00 50.18
C LEU A 15 8.75 -100.11 48.66
N SER A 16 8.08 -101.03 47.91
CA SER A 16 8.31 -101.15 46.47
C SER A 16 7.72 -99.98 45.64
N LEU A 17 6.64 -99.37 46.13
CA LEU A 17 6.05 -98.19 45.48
C LEU A 17 6.88 -96.94 45.72
N LEU A 18 7.66 -96.85 46.81
CA LEU A 18 8.57 -95.72 47.05
C LEU A 18 9.87 -95.73 46.14
N ALA A 19 10.25 -96.85 45.61
CA ALA A 19 11.43 -97.01 44.78
C ALA A 19 11.23 -96.60 43.31
N VAL A 20 10.00 -96.43 42.81
CA VAL A 20 9.71 -96.04 41.47
C VAL A 20 9.60 -94.54 41.31
N SER A 21 9.71 -93.78 42.40
CA SER A 21 9.65 -92.27 42.35
C SER A 21 11.00 -91.64 42.04
N CYS A 22 12.04 -92.29 41.67
CA CYS A 22 13.31 -91.72 41.19
C CYS A 22 13.38 -91.85 39.69
N GLY A 23 12.34 -91.41 38.98
CA GLY A 23 12.36 -91.16 37.53
C GLY A 23 13.16 -89.88 37.25
N SER A 24 14.25 -90.05 36.57
CA SER A 24 15.12 -88.97 36.04
C SER A 24 14.31 -87.79 35.58
N ARG A 25 14.42 -86.66 36.30
CA ARG A 25 14.17 -85.34 35.74
C ARG A 25 15.16 -85.15 34.61
N SER A 26 14.80 -85.61 33.43
CA SER A 26 15.40 -85.07 32.22
C SER A 26 15.10 -83.59 32.23
N GLY A 27 16.15 -82.79 32.49
CA GLY A 27 16.06 -81.34 32.37
C GLY A 27 15.63 -81.09 30.94
N HIS A 28 14.32 -80.79 30.78
CA HIS A 28 13.93 -79.95 29.64
C HIS A 28 14.63 -78.65 29.85
N THR A 29 15.83 -78.52 29.30
CA THR A 29 16.27 -77.22 28.90
C THR A 29 15.21 -76.78 27.93
N GLY A 30 14.18 -76.12 28.39
CA GLY A 30 13.23 -75.39 27.55
C GLY A 30 14.06 -74.37 26.77
N GLN A 31 14.51 -74.81 25.62
CA GLN A 31 14.89 -73.83 24.64
C GLN A 31 13.62 -73.03 24.39
N MET A 32 13.55 -71.86 25.03
CA MET A 32 12.54 -70.88 24.66
C MET A 32 12.67 -70.74 23.12
N PRO A 33 11.60 -70.87 22.39
CA PRO A 33 11.64 -70.59 20.96
C PRO A 33 12.22 -69.19 20.79
N PRO A 34 13.10 -68.96 19.85
CA PRO A 34 13.64 -67.64 19.59
C PRO A 34 12.46 -66.67 19.48
N MET A 35 12.49 -65.63 20.32
CA MET A 35 11.48 -64.59 20.26
C MET A 35 11.61 -63.96 18.90
N GLU A 36 10.60 -64.10 18.07
CA GLU A 36 10.50 -63.34 16.82
C GLU A 36 10.35 -61.85 17.17
N ILE A 37 11.43 -61.13 16.97
CA ILE A 37 11.43 -59.69 17.15
C ILE A 37 11.16 -59.11 15.77
N GLU A 38 10.03 -58.48 15.63
CA GLU A 38 9.71 -57.67 14.44
C GLU A 38 10.60 -56.45 14.45
N ILE A 39 11.59 -56.44 13.57
CA ILE A 39 12.48 -55.30 13.38
C ILE A 39 11.96 -54.49 12.20
N ALA A 40 11.58 -53.25 12.42
CA ALA A 40 11.33 -52.30 11.39
C ALA A 40 12.64 -51.58 11.02
N VAL A 41 12.99 -51.60 9.77
CA VAL A 41 14.12 -50.80 9.27
C VAL A 41 13.68 -49.35 9.28
N ALA A 42 14.38 -48.50 10.02
CA ALA A 42 14.12 -47.06 9.98
C ALA A 42 14.57 -46.51 8.62
N GLU A 43 13.62 -46.14 7.81
CA GLU A 43 13.88 -45.46 6.56
C GLU A 43 13.85 -43.94 6.81
N PHE A 44 14.90 -43.26 6.34
CA PHE A 44 14.96 -41.79 6.43
C PHE A 44 14.11 -41.23 5.29
N ASP A 45 12.97 -40.66 5.64
CA ASP A 45 12.13 -39.89 4.71
C ASP A 45 12.29 -38.39 4.98
N LEU A 46 12.44 -37.63 3.88
CA LEU A 46 12.53 -36.17 3.95
C LEU A 46 11.14 -35.59 4.05
N LEU A 47 10.75 -35.23 5.26
CA LEU A 47 9.46 -34.61 5.51
C LEU A 47 9.53 -33.11 5.14
N TYR A 48 8.99 -32.76 3.97
CA TYR A 48 8.87 -31.38 3.56
C TYR A 48 7.70 -30.72 4.30
N THR A 49 8.00 -29.96 5.35
CA THR A 49 6.98 -29.16 6.04
C THR A 49 6.73 -27.88 5.27
N ARG A 50 5.58 -27.78 4.60
CA ARG A 50 5.13 -26.52 4.01
C ARG A 50 4.55 -25.63 5.11
N ARG A 51 5.17 -24.46 5.28
CA ARG A 51 4.59 -23.40 6.12
C ARG A 51 4.12 -22.29 5.21
N SER A 52 2.84 -21.92 5.32
CA SER A 52 2.31 -20.73 4.65
C SER A 52 2.50 -19.53 5.57
N PHE A 53 3.11 -18.50 5.04
CA PHE A 53 3.22 -17.21 5.71
C PHE A 53 2.37 -16.20 4.94
N ILE A 54 1.57 -15.43 5.66
CA ILE A 54 0.90 -14.27 5.08
C ILE A 54 1.99 -13.20 4.96
N SER A 55 2.29 -12.80 3.74
CA SER A 55 3.23 -11.71 3.46
C SER A 55 2.56 -10.67 2.58
N GLN A 56 2.84 -9.42 2.84
CA GLN A 56 2.43 -8.28 2.03
C GLN A 56 3.68 -7.70 1.38
N ILE A 57 3.63 -7.59 0.06
CA ILE A 57 4.70 -6.94 -0.71
C ILE A 57 4.33 -5.47 -0.78
N ASN A 58 5.14 -4.62 -0.18
CA ASN A 58 5.03 -3.18 -0.30
C ASN A 58 6.16 -2.67 -1.20
N SER A 59 5.85 -1.65 -2.01
CA SER A 59 6.88 -0.96 -2.79
C SER A 59 7.57 0.09 -1.93
N ASP A 60 8.90 0.22 -2.05
CA ASP A 60 9.66 1.29 -1.40
C ASP A 60 9.37 2.68 -2.01
N ASN A 61 8.82 2.70 -3.24
CA ASN A 61 8.47 3.91 -3.97
C ASN A 61 6.97 3.94 -4.30
N GLU A 62 6.13 3.96 -3.28
CA GLU A 62 4.71 4.18 -3.47
C GLU A 62 4.43 5.67 -3.64
N VAL A 63 3.85 6.05 -4.78
CA VAL A 63 3.48 7.44 -5.08
C VAL A 63 1.96 7.55 -5.09
N VAL A 64 1.44 8.30 -4.14
CA VAL A 64 0.01 8.65 -4.09
C VAL A 64 -0.25 9.78 -5.07
N VAL A 65 -1.17 9.56 -6.01
CA VAL A 65 -1.56 10.56 -7.01
C VAL A 65 -2.85 11.21 -6.54
N GLU A 66 -2.74 12.47 -6.08
CA GLU A 66 -3.90 13.25 -5.63
C GLU A 66 -4.16 14.43 -6.57
N PRO A 67 -5.43 14.70 -6.93
CA PRO A 67 -5.81 15.87 -7.70
C PRO A 67 -5.65 17.15 -6.85
N ARG A 68 -5.24 18.24 -7.49
CA ARG A 68 -5.16 19.57 -6.85
C ARG A 68 -6.46 20.36 -6.96
N VAL A 69 -7.38 19.88 -7.76
CA VAL A 69 -8.69 20.52 -8.04
C VAL A 69 -9.81 19.51 -7.82
N SER A 70 -10.97 19.99 -7.43
CA SER A 70 -12.16 19.17 -7.22
C SER A 70 -12.97 19.08 -8.51
N GLY A 71 -13.67 17.97 -8.74
CA GLY A 71 -14.53 17.82 -9.90
C GLY A 71 -14.89 16.37 -10.18
N PHE A 72 -15.69 16.14 -11.21
CA PHE A 72 -16.08 14.81 -11.63
C PHE A 72 -15.00 14.20 -12.52
N LEU A 73 -14.67 12.93 -12.30
CA LEU A 73 -13.76 12.19 -13.14
C LEU A 73 -14.45 11.85 -14.46
N VAL A 74 -13.98 12.42 -15.56
CA VAL A 74 -14.50 12.17 -16.91
C VAL A 74 -13.89 10.92 -17.51
N ALA A 75 -12.58 10.75 -17.40
CA ALA A 75 -11.87 9.62 -18.01
C ALA A 75 -10.72 9.11 -17.17
N ARG A 76 -10.47 7.81 -17.33
CA ARG A 76 -9.28 7.13 -16.82
C ARG A 76 -8.53 6.49 -17.98
N HIS A 77 -7.30 6.91 -18.20
CA HIS A 77 -6.47 6.53 -19.37
C HIS A 77 -5.51 5.37 -19.11
N TYR A 78 -5.66 4.65 -17.99
CA TYR A 78 -4.86 3.47 -17.67
C TYR A 78 -5.73 2.30 -17.23
N LYS A 79 -5.19 1.08 -17.27
CA LYS A 79 -5.80 -0.13 -16.72
C LYS A 79 -5.03 -0.55 -15.47
N LYS A 80 -5.74 -1.01 -14.44
CA LYS A 80 -5.11 -1.52 -13.22
C LYS A 80 -4.15 -2.66 -13.55
N GLY A 81 -2.95 -2.65 -12.97
CA GLY A 81 -1.92 -3.66 -13.20
C GLY A 81 -1.09 -3.46 -14.48
N MET A 82 -1.31 -2.39 -15.23
CA MET A 82 -0.50 -2.06 -16.41
C MET A 82 0.57 -1.01 -16.05
N PRO A 83 1.76 -1.12 -16.64
CA PRO A 83 2.82 -0.13 -16.42
C PRO A 83 2.43 1.23 -16.98
N VAL A 84 2.78 2.27 -16.24
CA VAL A 84 2.55 3.68 -16.58
C VAL A 84 3.88 4.40 -16.68
N ARG A 85 4.05 5.26 -17.69
CA ARG A 85 5.26 6.05 -17.88
C ARG A 85 5.11 7.44 -17.29
N LYS A 86 6.21 8.00 -16.79
CA LYS A 86 6.26 9.40 -16.35
C LYS A 86 5.77 10.34 -17.44
N GLY A 87 4.88 11.27 -17.06
CA GLY A 87 4.25 12.21 -18.00
C GLY A 87 3.05 11.63 -18.78
N GLN A 88 2.69 10.37 -18.58
CA GLN A 88 1.48 9.79 -19.16
C GLN A 88 0.23 10.35 -18.46
N LEU A 89 -0.79 10.73 -19.23
CA LEU A 89 -2.09 11.14 -18.69
C LEU A 89 -2.78 9.94 -18.04
N ILE A 90 -3.16 10.09 -16.77
CA ILE A 90 -3.77 9.03 -15.97
C ILE A 90 -5.26 9.29 -15.80
N PHE A 91 -5.59 10.50 -15.35
CA PHE A 91 -6.96 10.91 -15.07
C PHE A 91 -7.28 12.24 -15.72
N GLU A 92 -8.54 12.40 -16.07
CA GLU A 92 -9.10 13.65 -16.60
C GLU A 92 -10.36 14.01 -15.79
N ILE A 93 -10.31 15.20 -15.19
CA ILE A 93 -11.41 15.81 -14.43
C ILE A 93 -12.16 16.74 -15.36
N ASP A 94 -13.48 16.91 -15.17
CA ASP A 94 -14.28 17.87 -15.91
C ASP A 94 -13.67 19.27 -15.79
N ASP A 95 -13.28 19.84 -16.90
CA ASP A 95 -12.61 21.13 -17.00
C ASP A 95 -13.52 22.30 -17.35
N SER A 96 -14.81 22.05 -17.58
CA SER A 96 -15.78 23.04 -18.06
C SER A 96 -15.87 24.28 -17.16
N GLU A 97 -15.89 24.08 -15.85
CA GLU A 97 -15.92 25.17 -14.88
C GLU A 97 -14.60 25.95 -14.86
N TYR A 98 -13.47 25.25 -14.89
CA TYR A 98 -12.14 25.85 -14.89
C TYR A 98 -11.85 26.61 -16.18
N TYR A 99 -12.32 26.09 -17.30
CA TYR A 99 -12.24 26.79 -18.59
C TYR A 99 -13.05 28.08 -18.58
N THR A 100 -14.26 28.07 -18.04
CA THR A 100 -15.09 29.27 -17.88
C THR A 100 -14.43 30.30 -16.96
N ALA A 101 -13.83 29.85 -15.84
CA ALA A 101 -13.10 30.70 -14.92
C ALA A 101 -11.85 31.31 -15.60
N LEU A 102 -11.18 30.56 -16.46
CA LEU A 102 -10.05 31.08 -17.27
C LEU A 102 -10.51 32.21 -18.19
N LEU A 103 -11.57 32.01 -18.95
CA LEU A 103 -12.11 33.05 -19.84
C LEU A 103 -12.54 34.31 -19.08
N SER A 104 -13.15 34.16 -17.93
CA SER A 104 -13.53 35.27 -17.06
C SER A 104 -12.31 36.04 -16.55
N ALA A 105 -11.28 35.35 -16.08
CA ALA A 105 -10.03 35.98 -15.63
C ALA A 105 -9.29 36.67 -16.78
N GLN A 106 -9.36 36.14 -18.01
CA GLN A 106 -8.79 36.75 -19.20
C GLN A 106 -9.51 38.05 -19.54
N ALA A 107 -10.85 38.05 -19.52
CA ALA A 107 -11.65 39.26 -19.78
C ALA A 107 -11.38 40.36 -18.72
N ALA A 108 -11.24 39.96 -17.44
CA ALA A 108 -10.89 40.87 -16.34
C ALA A 108 -9.51 41.52 -16.56
N LEU A 109 -8.52 40.72 -17.00
CA LEU A 109 -7.18 41.29 -17.33
C LEU A 109 -7.26 42.27 -18.48
N GLU A 110 -8.00 42.00 -19.56
CA GLU A 110 -8.15 42.92 -20.66
C GLU A 110 -8.85 44.22 -20.24
N SER A 111 -9.88 44.14 -19.38
CA SER A 111 -10.52 45.31 -18.79
C SER A 111 -9.54 46.16 -17.96
N SER A 112 -8.77 45.51 -17.08
CA SER A 112 -7.74 46.21 -16.26
C SER A 112 -6.68 46.85 -17.14
N ARG A 113 -6.26 46.22 -18.22
CA ARG A 113 -5.33 46.82 -19.20
C ARG A 113 -5.88 48.05 -19.89
N ALA A 114 -7.16 48.03 -20.27
CA ALA A 114 -7.80 49.18 -20.87
C ALA A 114 -7.87 50.38 -19.94
N LEU A 115 -8.21 50.14 -18.65
CA LEU A 115 -8.21 51.18 -17.61
C LEU A 115 -6.80 51.72 -17.32
N ALA A 116 -5.80 50.84 -17.29
CA ALA A 116 -4.40 51.26 -17.11
C ALA A 116 -3.88 52.10 -18.30
N LEU A 117 -4.27 51.75 -19.52
CA LEU A 117 -3.94 52.54 -20.70
C LEU A 117 -4.59 53.92 -20.66
N GLU A 118 -5.84 54.03 -20.26
CA GLU A 118 -6.53 55.29 -20.02
C GLU A 118 -5.82 56.13 -18.97
N ALA A 119 -5.53 55.56 -17.80
CA ALA A 119 -4.81 56.23 -16.72
C ALA A 119 -3.41 56.70 -17.15
N LYS A 120 -2.69 55.86 -17.91
CA LYS A 120 -1.39 56.17 -18.48
C LYS A 120 -1.48 57.37 -19.46
N ASN A 121 -2.45 57.36 -20.36
CA ASN A 121 -2.64 58.45 -21.31
C ASN A 121 -2.99 59.78 -20.62
N ASN A 122 -3.77 59.72 -19.51
CA ASN A 122 -4.06 60.89 -18.69
C ASN A 122 -2.80 61.43 -18.01
N PHE A 123 -2.00 60.55 -17.41
CA PHE A 123 -0.69 60.88 -16.80
C PHE A 123 0.26 61.48 -17.83
N ASP A 124 0.46 60.83 -19.01
CA ASP A 124 1.35 61.27 -20.07
C ASP A 124 0.97 62.65 -20.58
N ARG A 125 -0.33 63.01 -20.62
CA ARG A 125 -0.81 64.37 -20.98
C ARG A 125 -0.60 65.39 -19.84
N ALA A 126 -0.74 64.96 -18.60
CA ALA A 126 -0.62 65.81 -17.41
C ALA A 126 0.83 66.27 -17.18
N VAL A 127 1.82 65.41 -17.45
CA VAL A 127 3.25 65.71 -17.23
C VAL A 127 3.73 67.00 -17.93
N PRO A 128 3.51 67.19 -19.26
CA PRO A 128 3.93 68.42 -19.95
C PRO A 128 3.12 69.64 -19.51
N LEU A 129 1.82 69.49 -19.17
CA LEU A 129 1.00 70.59 -18.67
C LEU A 129 1.47 71.11 -17.30
N ALA A 130 1.91 70.22 -16.43
CA ALA A 130 2.49 70.63 -15.13
C ALA A 130 3.80 71.38 -15.29
N LYS A 131 4.64 71.03 -16.26
CA LYS A 131 5.91 71.73 -16.54
C LYS A 131 5.73 73.19 -16.94
N ILE A 132 4.61 73.54 -17.55
CA ILE A 132 4.27 74.93 -17.94
C ILE A 132 3.31 75.58 -16.93
N ASN A 133 3.12 74.99 -15.78
CA ASN A 133 2.21 75.41 -14.70
C ASN A 133 0.72 75.55 -15.15
N ALA A 134 0.30 74.80 -16.19
CA ALA A 134 -1.06 74.79 -16.68
C ALA A 134 -2.02 73.92 -15.82
N ILE A 135 -1.48 73.06 -14.95
CA ILE A 135 -2.23 72.29 -13.95
C ILE A 135 -1.54 72.42 -12.59
N SER A 136 -2.29 72.17 -11.49
CA SER A 136 -1.72 72.19 -10.14
C SER A 136 -0.86 70.97 -9.87
N GLY A 137 0.13 71.09 -8.92
CA GLY A 137 0.91 69.93 -8.49
C GLY A 137 0.05 68.79 -7.94
N THR A 138 -1.00 69.18 -7.14
CA THR A 138 -1.95 68.21 -6.60
C THR A 138 -2.67 67.39 -7.68
N GLN A 139 -2.96 68.01 -8.81
CA GLN A 139 -3.64 67.33 -9.96
C GLN A 139 -2.68 66.37 -10.65
N LEU A 140 -1.39 66.72 -10.80
CA LEU A 140 -0.38 65.79 -11.30
C LEU A 140 -0.19 64.60 -10.37
N ASP A 141 -0.12 64.85 -9.05
CA ASP A 141 -0.03 63.78 -8.06
C ASP A 141 -1.21 62.81 -8.13
N GLN A 142 -2.43 63.34 -8.38
CA GLN A 142 -3.64 62.56 -8.56
C GLN A 142 -3.56 61.66 -9.79
N TYR A 143 -3.13 62.12 -10.96
CA TYR A 143 -2.93 61.32 -12.16
C TYR A 143 -1.82 60.28 -11.97
N THR A 144 -0.75 60.65 -11.26
CA THR A 144 0.34 59.71 -10.94
C THR A 144 -0.16 58.57 -10.06
N ALA A 145 -0.91 58.89 -9.01
CA ALA A 145 -1.50 57.86 -8.11
C ALA A 145 -2.51 56.97 -8.82
N GLN A 146 -3.36 57.53 -9.72
CA GLN A 146 -4.34 56.79 -10.51
C GLN A 146 -3.65 55.83 -11.48
N TYR A 147 -2.57 56.26 -12.15
CA TYR A 147 -1.79 55.40 -13.04
C TYR A 147 -1.12 54.25 -12.25
N ALA A 148 -0.50 54.57 -11.13
CA ALA A 148 0.13 53.57 -10.27
C ALA A 148 -0.90 52.52 -9.72
N ALA A 149 -2.09 52.97 -9.34
CA ALA A 149 -3.18 52.09 -8.89
C ALA A 149 -3.64 51.16 -10.02
N SER A 150 -3.88 51.71 -11.24
CA SER A 150 -4.31 50.90 -12.38
C SER A 150 -3.25 49.89 -12.84
N GLU A 151 -1.96 50.19 -12.72
CA GLU A 151 -0.87 49.23 -12.96
C GLU A 151 -0.91 48.08 -11.91
N ALA A 152 -1.19 48.41 -10.66
CA ALA A 152 -1.34 47.39 -9.61
C ALA A 152 -2.55 46.46 -9.88
N ASP A 153 -3.66 47.01 -10.39
CA ASP A 153 -4.84 46.24 -10.81
C ASP A 153 -4.52 45.27 -11.97
N VAL A 154 -3.73 45.73 -12.97
CA VAL A 154 -3.25 44.82 -14.05
C VAL A 154 -2.40 43.69 -13.51
N LYS A 155 -1.52 43.96 -12.53
CA LYS A 155 -0.72 42.92 -11.89
C LYS A 155 -1.61 41.91 -11.13
N SER A 156 -2.60 42.41 -10.40
CA SER A 156 -3.58 41.58 -9.70
C SER A 156 -4.37 40.67 -10.65
N ALA A 157 -4.95 41.27 -11.70
CA ALA A 157 -5.70 40.51 -12.73
C ALA A 157 -4.83 39.50 -13.47
N ARG A 158 -3.56 39.80 -13.69
CA ARG A 158 -2.60 38.85 -14.29
C ARG A 158 -2.36 37.63 -13.36
N GLN A 159 -2.26 37.86 -12.05
CA GLN A 159 -2.13 36.73 -11.10
C GLN A 159 -3.42 35.91 -11.04
N ALA A 160 -4.59 36.53 -11.08
CA ALA A 160 -5.87 35.80 -11.16
C ALA A 160 -5.95 34.92 -12.41
N LEU A 161 -5.54 35.45 -13.57
CA LEU A 161 -5.46 34.67 -14.81
C LEU A 161 -4.48 33.48 -14.67
N ARG A 162 -3.30 33.71 -14.09
CA ARG A 162 -2.33 32.63 -13.88
C ARG A 162 -2.88 31.53 -12.96
N ASN A 163 -3.60 31.90 -11.92
CA ASN A 163 -4.25 30.93 -11.01
C ASN A 163 -5.31 30.11 -11.76
N ALA A 164 -6.13 30.75 -12.59
CA ALA A 164 -7.12 30.06 -13.42
C ALA A 164 -6.45 29.08 -14.41
N GLN A 165 -5.33 29.47 -15.02
CA GLN A 165 -4.54 28.59 -15.89
C GLN A 165 -3.98 27.38 -15.15
N LEU A 166 -3.45 27.57 -13.94
CA LEU A 166 -2.92 26.47 -13.12
C LEU A 166 -4.03 25.50 -12.70
N ASN A 167 -5.19 26.01 -12.31
CA ASN A 167 -6.35 25.18 -11.95
C ASN A 167 -6.83 24.36 -13.15
N LEU A 168 -6.97 24.99 -14.32
CA LEU A 168 -7.32 24.28 -15.55
C LEU A 168 -6.25 23.23 -15.93
N GLY A 169 -4.97 23.54 -15.80
CA GLY A 169 -3.88 22.58 -16.03
C GLY A 169 -3.91 21.41 -15.04
N SER A 170 -4.44 21.63 -13.83
CA SER A 170 -4.55 20.60 -12.78
C SER A 170 -5.74 19.66 -12.97
N THR A 171 -6.63 19.90 -13.92
CA THR A 171 -7.71 18.97 -14.29
C THR A 171 -7.18 17.72 -15.00
N LYS A 172 -6.01 17.80 -15.63
CA LYS A 172 -5.32 16.69 -16.26
C LYS A 172 -4.20 16.20 -15.37
N ILE A 173 -4.35 14.98 -14.89
CA ILE A 173 -3.44 14.37 -13.92
C ILE A 173 -2.49 13.43 -14.64
N TYR A 174 -1.20 13.71 -14.52
CA TYR A 174 -0.13 12.96 -15.18
C TYR A 174 0.67 12.14 -14.16
N ALA A 175 1.21 11.00 -14.60
CA ALA A 175 2.14 10.21 -13.81
C ALA A 175 3.40 11.01 -13.47
N GLN A 176 3.80 11.01 -12.21
CA GLN A 176 5.02 11.71 -11.76
C GLN A 176 6.26 10.84 -11.89
N THR A 177 6.08 9.52 -11.84
CA THR A 177 7.13 8.50 -11.95
C THR A 177 6.68 7.37 -12.87
N ASP A 178 7.63 6.56 -13.31
CA ASP A 178 7.35 5.28 -13.96
C ASP A 178 6.89 4.28 -12.90
N GLY A 179 5.92 3.40 -13.23
CA GLY A 179 5.39 2.42 -12.27
C GLY A 179 4.40 1.44 -12.89
#